data_d0191f90d38deb32cee9511e7837b653
#
_entry.id   d0191f90d38deb32cee9511e7837b653
#
_cell.length_a   1.000
_cell.length_b   1.000
_cell.length_c   1.000
_cell.angle_alpha   90.00
_cell.angle_beta   90.00
_cell.angle_gamma   90.00
#
_symmetry.space_group_name_H-M   'P 1'
#
loop_
_entity.id
_entity.type
_entity.pdbx_description
1 polymer ?
#
loop_
_entity_poly.entity_id
_entity_poly.type
_entity_poly.pdbx_seq_one_letter_code
_entity_poly.pdbx_strand_id
1 'polypeptide(L)'
;MSDITLFRFGSTGASELPGKSALIEKHLQSLMEMHLDTFLGVRFLATEYSTGKTHKGRIDSLGLDENNCPVIIEYKRHSNENVINQGLFYLDWLLDHKAEFRWLVMEKLGKDVADKIEWSGTRLLCIAADFTKYDQHAVSQINRSIELIRYKLFGEDLLLLELVNAVSVQENDVLDEGVSLPNSVKAVTAKHEYSFSENLVLASPELRALYEQVRSFLLARGDDVNEKPLKLYAAFKRLRNFACLSVLPKQDPHLRMWLKLNPNTVDLQQGFTRDVSNVGHWGTGDLEVTIRTTADYEKACALIDRSYEEN
;
A
#
# COMPACT_ATOMS: atom_id res chain seq x y z
N MET A 1 23.22 8.41 -0.95
CA MET A 1 22.28 9.22 -0.15
C MET A 1 21.95 10.44 -0.99
N SER A 2 20.68 10.69 -1.29
CA SER A 2 20.28 11.96 -1.88
C SER A 2 20.35 13.04 -0.79
N ASP A 3 21.12 14.09 -1.01
CA ASP A 3 21.16 15.25 -0.13
C ASP A 3 20.03 16.20 -0.56
N ILE A 4 18.92 16.19 0.18
CA ILE A 4 17.76 17.02 -0.11
C ILE A 4 17.88 18.33 0.65
N THR A 5 18.00 19.43 -0.09
CA THR A 5 18.07 20.78 0.44
C THR A 5 16.84 21.57 -0.03
N LEU A 6 16.12 22.19 0.88
CA LEU A 6 14.97 23.04 0.57
C LEU A 6 15.35 24.51 0.65
N PHE A 7 14.87 25.28 -0.33
CA PHE A 7 15.02 26.73 -0.38
C PHE A 7 13.66 27.41 -0.39
N ARG A 8 13.52 28.44 0.44
CA ARG A 8 12.41 29.40 0.30
C ARG A 8 12.92 30.56 -0.54
N PHE A 9 12.21 30.88 -1.62
CA PHE A 9 12.55 32.00 -2.49
C PHE A 9 11.36 32.97 -2.62
N GLY A 10 11.67 34.24 -2.83
CA GLY A 10 10.69 35.30 -2.99
C GLY A 10 11.33 36.55 -3.69
N SER A 11 10.61 37.66 -3.77
CA SER A 11 11.07 38.90 -4.42
C SER A 11 12.34 39.50 -3.81
N THR A 12 12.70 39.14 -2.58
CA THR A 12 13.86 39.67 -1.83
C THR A 12 15.06 38.71 -1.81
N GLY A 13 14.98 37.53 -2.46
CA GLY A 13 16.08 36.57 -2.52
C GLY A 13 15.66 35.15 -2.19
N ALA A 14 16.66 34.27 -1.97
CA ALA A 14 16.50 32.90 -1.59
C ALA A 14 17.19 32.62 -0.26
N SER A 15 16.57 31.79 0.60
CA SER A 15 17.15 31.33 1.86
C SER A 15 16.98 29.82 2.00
N GLU A 16 18.00 29.14 2.47
CA GLU A 16 17.95 27.72 2.77
C GLU A 16 17.08 27.47 4.01
N LEU A 17 16.25 26.42 3.95
CA LEU A 17 15.52 25.91 5.10
C LEU A 17 16.33 24.76 5.70
N PRO A 18 16.94 24.94 6.89
CA PRO A 18 17.72 23.87 7.49
C PRO A 18 16.83 22.68 7.89
N GLY A 19 17.21 21.51 7.43
CA GLY A 19 16.55 20.26 7.82
C GLY A 19 17.01 19.81 9.21
N LYS A 20 16.07 19.30 10.00
CA LYS A 20 16.32 18.78 11.35
C LYS A 20 15.58 17.48 11.62
N SER A 21 16.10 16.66 12.53
CA SER A 21 15.36 15.54 13.10
C SER A 21 14.44 16.02 14.23
N ALA A 22 13.43 15.23 14.56
CA ALA A 22 12.56 15.49 15.71
C ALA A 22 13.40 15.56 17.01
N LEU A 23 13.02 16.44 17.94
CA LEU A 23 13.72 16.58 19.22
C LEU A 23 13.59 15.32 20.08
N ILE A 24 12.41 14.70 20.06
CA ILE A 24 12.13 13.44 20.73
C ILE A 24 11.29 12.54 19.83
N GLU A 25 11.44 11.22 19.96
CA GLU A 25 10.76 10.19 19.16
C GLU A 25 9.23 10.31 19.30
N LYS A 26 8.73 10.55 20.50
CA LYS A 26 7.29 10.73 20.79
C LYS A 26 6.69 11.90 20.04
N HIS A 27 7.44 12.97 19.77
CA HIS A 27 6.95 14.11 19.01
C HIS A 27 6.73 13.74 17.53
N LEU A 28 7.67 12.98 16.95
CA LEU A 28 7.51 12.42 15.61
C LEU A 28 6.30 11.49 15.54
N GLN A 29 6.19 10.55 16.48
CA GLN A 29 5.07 9.61 16.55
C GLN A 29 3.72 10.36 16.61
N SER A 30 3.59 11.35 17.50
CA SER A 30 2.34 12.12 17.64
C SER A 30 1.97 12.88 16.36
N LEU A 31 2.97 13.48 15.68
CA LEU A 31 2.76 14.16 14.39
C LEU A 31 2.27 13.18 13.32
N MET A 32 2.91 12.02 13.23
CA MET A 32 2.54 10.99 12.26
C MET A 32 1.15 10.43 12.53
N GLU A 33 0.83 10.08 13.78
CA GLU A 33 -0.46 9.54 14.18
C GLU A 33 -1.63 10.49 13.88
N MET A 34 -1.41 11.80 14.07
CA MET A 34 -2.42 12.84 13.81
C MET A 34 -2.79 12.93 12.31
N HIS A 35 -1.87 12.62 11.42
CA HIS A 35 -2.02 12.78 9.97
C HIS A 35 -1.72 11.51 9.18
N LEU A 36 -1.83 10.35 9.81
CA LEU A 36 -1.38 9.06 9.28
C LEU A 36 -2.05 8.69 7.95
N ASP A 37 -3.34 8.98 7.83
CA ASP A 37 -4.11 8.77 6.60
C ASP A 37 -3.60 9.66 5.46
N THR A 38 -3.39 10.94 5.73
CA THR A 38 -2.87 11.91 4.75
C THR A 38 -1.46 11.57 4.30
N PHE A 39 -0.57 11.20 5.24
CA PHE A 39 0.85 10.97 4.94
C PHE A 39 1.09 9.62 4.27
N LEU A 40 0.45 8.56 4.76
CA LEU A 40 0.78 7.17 4.41
C LEU A 40 -0.42 6.34 3.94
N GLY A 41 -1.64 6.91 3.86
CA GLY A 41 -2.85 6.17 3.53
C GLY A 41 -3.18 5.10 4.57
N VAL A 42 -2.88 5.34 5.85
CA VAL A 42 -3.09 4.38 6.94
C VAL A 42 -4.08 4.94 7.94
N ARG A 43 -5.19 4.26 8.12
CA ARG A 43 -6.17 4.57 9.18
C ARG A 43 -5.61 4.15 10.52
N PHE A 44 -5.46 5.12 11.42
CA PHE A 44 -4.93 4.91 12.76
C PHE A 44 -5.87 4.07 13.62
N LEU A 45 -5.32 3.10 14.36
CA LEU A 45 -6.06 2.22 15.27
C LEU A 45 -5.66 2.41 16.73
N ALA A 46 -4.36 2.36 17.03
CA ALA A 46 -3.87 2.45 18.40
C ALA A 46 -2.43 2.97 18.46
N THR A 47 -2.13 3.70 19.53
CA THR A 47 -0.79 4.12 19.95
C THR A 47 -0.31 3.24 21.09
N GLU A 48 1.00 2.96 21.16
CA GLU A 48 1.64 2.23 22.27
C GLU A 48 0.92 0.90 22.61
N TYR A 49 0.55 0.15 21.58
CA TYR A 49 -0.28 -1.04 21.74
C TYR A 49 0.51 -2.17 22.42
N SER A 50 0.04 -2.62 23.59
CA SER A 50 0.72 -3.67 24.38
C SER A 50 0.58 -5.04 23.72
N THR A 51 1.69 -5.75 23.54
CA THR A 51 1.74 -7.13 23.05
C THR A 51 1.52 -8.18 24.16
N GLY A 52 1.03 -7.76 25.31
CA GLY A 52 0.67 -8.64 26.42
C GLY A 52 1.86 -9.09 27.28
N LYS A 53 1.58 -9.98 28.22
CA LYS A 53 2.55 -10.39 29.25
C LYS A 53 3.68 -11.28 28.71
N THR A 54 3.45 -12.02 27.66
CA THR A 54 4.41 -12.97 27.08
C THR A 54 5.46 -12.24 26.24
N HIS A 55 5.05 -11.39 25.31
CA HIS A 55 5.94 -10.64 24.42
C HIS A 55 6.51 -9.38 25.09
N LYS A 56 5.81 -8.81 26.08
CA LYS A 56 6.26 -7.68 26.93
C LYS A 56 6.75 -6.46 26.13
N GLY A 57 6.17 -6.24 24.95
CA GLY A 57 6.51 -5.12 24.07
C GLY A 57 5.35 -4.16 23.92
N ARG A 58 5.61 -3.06 23.22
CA ARG A 58 4.62 -2.07 22.79
C ARG A 58 4.90 -1.66 21.37
N ILE A 59 3.91 -1.84 20.52
CA ILE A 59 3.94 -1.35 19.14
C ILE A 59 3.71 0.16 19.18
N ASP A 60 4.59 0.95 18.59
CA ASP A 60 4.49 2.41 18.62
C ASP A 60 3.17 2.89 18.01
N SER A 61 2.86 2.49 16.77
CA SER A 61 1.56 2.77 16.14
C SER A 61 1.06 1.56 15.35
N LEU A 62 -0.24 1.32 15.46
CA LEU A 62 -0.94 0.25 14.76
C LEU A 62 -2.04 0.84 13.88
N GLY A 63 -2.15 0.37 12.65
CA GLY A 63 -3.10 0.89 11.67
C GLY A 63 -3.58 -0.13 10.65
N LEU A 64 -4.46 0.35 9.77
CA LEU A 64 -5.02 -0.41 8.66
C LEU A 64 -4.88 0.45 7.38
N ASP A 65 -4.19 -0.06 6.36
CA ASP A 65 -3.94 0.71 5.15
C ASP A 65 -5.17 0.81 4.22
N GLU A 66 -5.00 1.51 3.11
CA GLU A 66 -6.03 1.73 2.09
C GLU A 66 -6.55 0.41 1.49
N ASN A 67 -5.75 -0.66 1.53
CA ASN A 67 -6.11 -2.00 1.04
C ASN A 67 -6.70 -2.91 2.13
N ASN A 68 -7.00 -2.36 3.32
CA ASN A 68 -7.38 -3.10 4.52
C ASN A 68 -6.31 -4.08 5.02
N CYS A 69 -5.04 -3.81 4.74
CA CYS A 69 -3.94 -4.59 5.26
C CYS A 69 -3.47 -4.04 6.61
N PRO A 70 -3.17 -4.90 7.60
CA PRO A 70 -2.60 -4.49 8.87
C PRO A 70 -1.22 -3.82 8.68
N VAL A 71 -0.98 -2.74 9.42
CA VAL A 71 0.28 -1.98 9.37
C VAL A 71 0.80 -1.75 10.79
N ILE A 72 2.04 -2.18 11.02
CA ILE A 72 2.83 -1.79 12.19
C ILE A 72 3.73 -0.64 11.79
N ILE A 73 3.85 0.37 12.64
CA ILE A 73 4.75 1.50 12.42
C ILE A 73 5.62 1.68 13.65
N GLU A 74 6.93 1.68 13.43
CA GLU A 74 7.95 1.91 14.45
C GLU A 74 8.74 3.18 14.10
N TYR A 75 8.99 4.01 15.09
CA TYR A 75 9.68 5.29 14.91
C TYR A 75 11.05 5.28 15.58
N LYS A 76 12.01 5.93 14.93
CA LYS A 76 13.31 6.22 15.53
C LYS A 76 13.75 7.63 15.20
N ARG A 77 14.29 8.28 16.21
CA ARG A 77 14.84 9.63 16.05
C ARG A 77 16.08 9.65 15.17
N HIS A 78 16.93 8.66 15.30
CA HIS A 78 18.19 8.50 14.56
C HIS A 78 18.22 7.15 13.85
N SER A 79 19.21 6.94 12.98
CA SER A 79 19.50 5.62 12.44
C SER A 79 19.89 4.69 13.60
N ASN A 80 19.08 3.66 13.83
CA ASN A 80 19.33 2.71 14.90
C ASN A 80 19.02 1.31 14.37
N GLU A 81 20.01 0.42 14.46
CA GLU A 81 19.94 -0.96 13.98
C GLU A 81 18.77 -1.77 14.57
N ASN A 82 18.18 -1.33 15.69
CA ASN A 82 17.15 -2.08 16.40
C ASN A 82 15.73 -1.87 15.88
N VAL A 83 15.44 -0.84 15.07
CA VAL A 83 14.06 -0.55 14.63
C VAL A 83 13.46 -1.69 13.81
N ILE A 84 14.24 -2.26 12.89
CA ILE A 84 13.82 -3.37 12.04
C ILE A 84 13.57 -4.63 12.87
N ASN A 85 14.51 -4.99 13.75
CA ASN A 85 14.37 -6.17 14.61
C ASN A 85 13.19 -6.03 15.58
N GLN A 86 12.98 -4.85 16.14
CA GLN A 86 11.85 -4.56 17.01
C GLN A 86 10.53 -4.70 16.25
N GLY A 87 10.43 -4.10 15.06
CA GLY A 87 9.25 -4.19 14.21
C GLY A 87 8.96 -5.61 13.75
N LEU A 88 9.98 -6.41 13.42
CA LEU A 88 9.83 -7.82 13.06
C LEU A 88 9.25 -8.66 14.21
N PHE A 89 9.71 -8.40 15.43
CA PHE A 89 9.18 -9.06 16.63
C PHE A 89 7.69 -8.76 16.82
N TYR A 90 7.27 -7.52 16.55
CA TYR A 90 5.86 -7.14 16.62
C TYR A 90 5.03 -7.64 15.44
N LEU A 91 5.65 -7.75 14.26
CA LEU A 91 4.99 -8.32 13.09
C LEU A 91 4.66 -9.80 13.30
N ASP A 92 5.58 -10.55 13.91
CA ASP A 92 5.36 -11.95 14.28
C ASP A 92 4.21 -12.07 15.28
N TRP A 93 4.22 -11.24 16.33
CA TRP A 93 3.12 -11.17 17.28
C TRP A 93 1.77 -10.88 16.59
N LEU A 94 1.72 -9.91 15.70
CA LEU A 94 0.48 -9.52 15.01
C LEU A 94 -0.10 -10.67 14.18
N LEU A 95 0.76 -11.41 13.48
CA LEU A 95 0.34 -12.55 12.65
C LEU A 95 -0.20 -13.72 13.49
N ASP A 96 0.28 -13.88 14.71
CA ASP A 96 -0.23 -14.88 15.68
C ASP A 96 -1.51 -14.40 16.39
N HIS A 97 -1.73 -13.09 16.49
CA HIS A 97 -2.85 -12.49 17.25
C HIS A 97 -3.90 -11.84 16.34
N LYS A 98 -4.18 -12.44 15.19
CA LYS A 98 -5.15 -11.94 14.19
C LYS A 98 -6.54 -11.66 14.77
N ALA A 99 -7.01 -12.47 15.73
CA ALA A 99 -8.30 -12.28 16.35
C ALA A 99 -8.37 -11.01 17.21
N GLU A 100 -7.29 -10.69 17.95
CA GLU A 100 -7.19 -9.46 18.75
C GLU A 100 -7.15 -8.23 17.85
N PHE A 101 -6.35 -8.27 16.78
CA PHE A 101 -6.31 -7.19 15.80
C PHE A 101 -7.67 -6.98 15.13
N ARG A 102 -8.35 -8.07 14.71
CA ARG A 102 -9.68 -7.98 14.10
C ARG A 102 -10.68 -7.36 15.06
N TRP A 103 -10.61 -7.70 16.35
CA TRP A 103 -11.45 -7.08 17.38
C TRP A 103 -11.18 -5.58 17.50
N LEU A 104 -9.92 -5.16 17.53
CA LEU A 104 -9.53 -3.74 17.53
C LEU A 104 -10.07 -2.99 16.32
N VAL A 105 -9.94 -3.57 15.12
CA VAL A 105 -10.50 -2.98 13.88
C VAL A 105 -12.02 -2.86 13.98
N MET A 106 -12.71 -3.89 14.50
CA MET A 106 -14.16 -3.88 14.66
C MET A 106 -14.60 -2.78 15.63
N GLU A 107 -13.88 -2.59 16.72
CA GLU A 107 -14.15 -1.55 17.72
C GLU A 107 -13.94 -0.13 17.15
N LYS A 108 -12.88 0.09 16.39
CA LYS A 108 -12.48 1.42 15.88
C LYS A 108 -13.14 1.80 14.57
N LEU A 109 -13.31 0.86 13.64
CA LEU A 109 -13.72 1.11 12.25
C LEU A 109 -15.01 0.37 11.86
N GLY A 110 -15.54 -0.49 12.74
CA GLY A 110 -16.76 -1.22 12.51
C GLY A 110 -16.57 -2.61 11.89
N LYS A 111 -17.66 -3.39 11.94
CA LYS A 111 -17.66 -4.80 11.54
C LYS A 111 -17.34 -4.99 10.06
N ASP A 112 -17.90 -4.18 9.19
CA ASP A 112 -17.74 -4.31 7.73
C ASP A 112 -16.30 -4.14 7.28
N VAL A 113 -15.52 -3.30 7.99
CA VAL A 113 -14.07 -3.14 7.76
C VAL A 113 -13.32 -4.34 8.31
N ALA A 114 -13.67 -4.80 9.52
CA ALA A 114 -13.03 -5.95 10.16
C ALA A 114 -13.22 -7.25 9.36
N ASP A 115 -14.32 -7.40 8.64
CA ASP A 115 -14.60 -8.56 7.79
C ASP A 115 -13.82 -8.52 6.45
N LYS A 116 -13.24 -7.37 6.10
CA LYS A 116 -12.45 -7.15 4.88
C LYS A 116 -10.93 -7.08 5.11
N ILE A 117 -10.43 -7.43 6.30
CA ILE A 117 -8.99 -7.40 6.58
C ILE A 117 -8.25 -8.34 5.63
N GLU A 118 -7.25 -7.78 4.92
CA GLU A 118 -6.40 -8.49 3.98
C GLU A 118 -5.03 -8.77 4.61
N TRP A 119 -4.86 -10.00 5.07
CA TRP A 119 -3.68 -10.41 5.84
C TRP A 119 -2.44 -10.63 4.98
N SER A 120 -2.58 -11.00 3.71
CA SER A 120 -1.44 -11.23 2.80
C SER A 120 -0.63 -9.95 2.59
N GLY A 121 -1.26 -8.80 2.77
CA GLY A 121 -0.63 -7.50 2.67
C GLY A 121 -0.13 -6.90 3.99
N THR A 122 -0.08 -7.65 5.09
CA THR A 122 0.46 -7.15 6.36
C THR A 122 1.88 -6.63 6.20
N ARG A 123 2.19 -5.45 6.73
CA ARG A 123 3.50 -4.80 6.55
C ARG A 123 3.99 -4.04 7.78
N LEU A 124 5.31 -3.86 7.81
CA LEU A 124 6.03 -3.06 8.79
C LEU A 124 6.55 -1.78 8.11
N LEU A 125 6.26 -0.63 8.68
CA LEU A 125 6.86 0.65 8.32
C LEU A 125 7.87 1.05 9.40
N CYS A 126 9.13 1.25 9.02
CA CYS A 126 10.15 1.80 9.88
C CYS A 126 10.40 3.26 9.47
N ILE A 127 10.12 4.21 10.37
CA ILE A 127 10.27 5.64 10.10
C ILE A 127 11.41 6.19 10.94
N ALA A 128 12.49 6.62 10.28
CA ALA A 128 13.68 7.13 10.97
C ALA A 128 14.30 8.36 10.26
N ALA A 129 15.16 9.09 10.94
CA ALA A 129 15.85 10.23 10.33
C ALA A 129 16.80 9.80 9.20
N ASP A 130 17.36 8.60 9.28
CA ASP A 130 18.16 7.98 8.23
C ASP A 130 18.26 6.47 8.42
N PHE A 131 18.66 5.76 7.35
CA PHE A 131 18.95 4.34 7.33
C PHE A 131 20.33 4.09 6.73
N THR A 132 21.06 3.17 7.31
CA THR A 132 22.36 2.78 6.78
C THR A 132 22.19 1.89 5.53
N LYS A 133 23.24 1.77 4.71
CA LYS A 133 23.25 0.79 3.61
C LYS A 133 23.08 -0.66 4.09
N TYR A 134 23.45 -0.93 5.34
CA TYR A 134 23.29 -2.26 5.96
C TYR A 134 21.82 -2.53 6.28
N ASP A 135 21.07 -1.54 6.77
CA ASP A 135 19.63 -1.64 7.01
C ASP A 135 18.88 -1.94 5.71
N GLN A 136 19.19 -1.19 4.65
CA GLN A 136 18.58 -1.38 3.32
C GLN A 136 18.89 -2.77 2.76
N HIS A 137 20.14 -3.23 2.90
CA HIS A 137 20.52 -4.57 2.46
C HIS A 137 19.87 -5.65 3.32
N ALA A 138 19.82 -5.50 4.64
CA ALA A 138 19.20 -6.46 5.55
C ALA A 138 17.70 -6.67 5.21
N VAL A 139 16.97 -5.57 5.01
CA VAL A 139 15.56 -5.62 4.66
C VAL A 139 15.34 -6.39 3.35
N SER A 140 16.21 -6.23 2.35
CA SER A 140 16.10 -6.95 1.07
C SER A 140 16.34 -8.48 1.19
N GLN A 141 16.93 -8.96 2.28
CA GLN A 141 17.14 -10.39 2.56
C GLN A 141 16.05 -11.00 3.45
N ILE A 142 15.12 -10.20 3.96
CA ILE A 142 14.06 -10.64 4.86
C ILE A 142 12.80 -10.93 4.05
N ASN A 143 12.25 -12.14 4.19
CA ASN A 143 10.99 -12.52 3.55
C ASN A 143 9.79 -11.97 4.35
N ARG A 144 9.66 -10.64 4.41
CA ARG A 144 8.54 -9.90 5.00
C ARG A 144 8.36 -8.56 4.28
N SER A 145 7.15 -8.04 4.26
CA SER A 145 6.87 -6.71 3.69
C SER A 145 7.35 -5.63 4.66
N ILE A 146 8.48 -5.00 4.36
CA ILE A 146 9.10 -3.95 5.18
C ILE A 146 9.37 -2.74 4.29
N GLU A 147 8.97 -1.57 4.76
CA GLU A 147 9.23 -0.29 4.09
C GLU A 147 10.06 0.60 5.03
N LEU A 148 11.16 1.12 4.51
CA LEU A 148 12.01 2.08 5.22
C LEU A 148 11.69 3.49 4.73
N ILE A 149 11.19 4.33 5.63
CA ILE A 149 10.79 5.70 5.33
C ILE A 149 11.68 6.66 6.09
N ARG A 150 12.46 7.46 5.37
CA ARG A 150 13.22 8.54 5.95
C ARG A 150 12.33 9.76 6.13
N TYR A 151 12.51 10.44 7.29
CA TYR A 151 11.85 11.71 7.53
C TYR A 151 12.86 12.84 7.74
N LYS A 152 12.46 14.05 7.39
CA LYS A 152 13.21 15.27 7.70
C LYS A 152 12.22 16.43 7.91
N LEU A 153 12.40 17.17 8.99
CA LEU A 153 11.60 18.36 9.29
C LEU A 153 12.34 19.60 8.80
N PHE A 154 11.62 20.53 8.18
CA PHE A 154 12.15 21.82 7.73
C PHE A 154 11.28 22.94 8.29
N GLY A 155 11.91 23.89 8.97
CA GLY A 155 11.15 24.91 9.68
C GLY A 155 10.27 24.31 10.78
N GLU A 156 9.03 24.78 10.89
CA GLU A 156 8.04 24.33 11.87
C GLU A 156 6.85 23.59 11.24
N ASP A 157 6.71 23.67 9.92
CA ASP A 157 5.50 23.32 9.18
C ASP A 157 5.73 22.40 7.97
N LEU A 158 6.99 22.02 7.67
CA LEU A 158 7.28 21.13 6.54
C LEU A 158 7.86 19.82 7.01
N LEU A 159 7.28 18.73 6.51
CA LEU A 159 7.73 17.36 6.70
C LEU A 159 8.07 16.75 5.33
N LEU A 160 9.28 16.24 5.18
CA LEU A 160 9.66 15.36 4.08
C LEU A 160 9.53 13.92 4.54
N LEU A 161 8.89 13.09 3.73
CA LEU A 161 8.90 11.63 3.82
C LEU A 161 9.47 11.08 2.51
N GLU A 162 10.45 10.21 2.62
CA GLU A 162 11.13 9.57 1.48
C GLU A 162 11.14 8.06 1.67
N LEU A 163 10.59 7.33 0.70
CA LEU A 163 10.68 5.88 0.68
C LEU A 163 12.10 5.49 0.25
N VAL A 164 12.89 4.96 1.20
CA VAL A 164 14.30 4.61 0.98
C VAL A 164 14.42 3.20 0.39
N ASN A 165 13.59 2.28 0.87
CA ASN A 165 13.53 0.90 0.39
C ASN A 165 12.17 0.30 0.72
N ALA A 166 11.62 -0.49 -0.20
CA ALA A 166 10.41 -1.27 0.03
C ALA A 166 10.62 -2.69 -0.49
N VAL A 167 10.42 -3.67 0.37
CA VAL A 167 10.41 -5.09 0.00
C VAL A 167 8.99 -5.60 0.16
N SER A 168 8.40 -6.03 -0.94
CA SER A 168 7.11 -6.74 -0.95
C SER A 168 7.40 -8.23 -1.07
N VAL A 169 6.90 -9.03 -0.15
CA VAL A 169 6.87 -10.47 -0.33
C VAL A 169 5.73 -10.79 -1.27
N GLN A 170 6.06 -11.34 -2.43
CA GLN A 170 5.11 -12.16 -3.16
C GLN A 170 5.07 -13.48 -2.40
N GLU A 171 3.93 -13.85 -1.82
CA GLU A 171 3.68 -15.25 -1.53
C GLU A 171 3.73 -15.96 -2.89
N ASN A 172 4.92 -16.49 -3.22
CA ASN A 172 4.95 -17.56 -4.19
C ASN A 172 4.08 -18.64 -3.57
N ASP A 173 2.91 -18.86 -4.15
CA ASP A 173 2.20 -20.09 -3.96
C ASP A 173 3.25 -21.19 -4.11
N VAL A 174 3.68 -21.75 -3.01
CA VAL A 174 4.33 -23.04 -2.99
C VAL A 174 3.26 -23.92 -3.60
N LEU A 175 3.43 -24.24 -4.87
CA LEU A 175 2.68 -25.29 -5.51
C LEU A 175 2.96 -26.52 -4.67
N ASP A 176 2.09 -26.77 -3.72
CA ASP A 176 2.06 -28.02 -2.99
C ASP A 176 1.82 -29.08 -4.06
N GLU A 177 2.92 -29.75 -4.46
CA GLU A 177 2.87 -30.90 -5.36
C GLU A 177 2.06 -31.99 -4.65
N GLY A 178 0.73 -31.96 -4.82
CA GLY A 178 -0.08 -33.02 -4.24
C GLY A 178 -1.58 -32.82 -4.17
N VAL A 179 -2.18 -31.95 -4.95
CA VAL A 179 -3.64 -31.93 -5.08
C VAL A 179 -4.08 -32.62 -6.36
N SER A 180 -4.27 -33.94 -6.24
CA SER A 180 -5.08 -34.73 -7.18
C SER A 180 -6.50 -34.16 -7.23
N LEU A 181 -6.97 -33.85 -8.45
CA LEU A 181 -8.33 -33.43 -8.77
C LEU A 181 -9.36 -34.36 -8.10
N PRO A 182 -10.27 -33.87 -7.27
CA PRO A 182 -11.40 -34.68 -6.84
C PRO A 182 -12.47 -34.65 -7.93
N ASN A 183 -12.62 -35.79 -8.61
CA ASN A 183 -13.85 -36.12 -9.31
C ASN A 183 -14.95 -36.30 -8.26
N SER A 184 -15.78 -35.29 -8.05
CA SER A 184 -17.22 -35.47 -7.77
C SER A 184 -17.93 -34.13 -7.60
N VAL A 185 -18.81 -33.85 -8.54
CA VAL A 185 -19.80 -32.79 -8.52
C VAL A 185 -20.73 -32.98 -7.34
N LYS A 186 -20.71 -32.07 -6.36
CA LYS A 186 -21.88 -31.73 -5.55
C LYS A 186 -22.06 -30.22 -5.58
N ALA A 187 -23.12 -29.80 -6.23
CA ALA A 187 -23.56 -28.43 -6.31
C ALA A 187 -23.81 -27.87 -4.91
N VAL A 188 -22.96 -26.93 -4.50
CA VAL A 188 -23.29 -25.96 -3.47
C VAL A 188 -23.11 -24.60 -4.13
N THR A 189 -24.21 -23.87 -4.29
CA THR A 189 -24.30 -22.55 -4.92
C THR A 189 -23.76 -21.45 -4.00
N ALA A 190 -22.46 -21.48 -3.74
CA ALA A 190 -21.71 -20.30 -3.33
C ALA A 190 -21.01 -19.79 -4.60
N LYS A 191 -21.23 -18.53 -4.99
CA LYS A 191 -20.45 -17.90 -6.07
C LYS A 191 -18.98 -17.95 -5.64
N HIS A 192 -18.18 -18.80 -6.29
CA HIS A 192 -16.74 -18.85 -6.09
C HIS A 192 -16.15 -17.51 -6.63
N GLU A 193 -15.70 -16.66 -5.73
CA GLU A 193 -15.02 -15.43 -6.07
C GLU A 193 -13.56 -15.80 -6.38
N TYR A 194 -13.15 -15.67 -7.63
CA TYR A 194 -11.80 -15.97 -8.08
C TYR A 194 -10.82 -14.92 -7.58
N SER A 195 -9.67 -15.36 -7.11
CA SER A 195 -8.56 -14.47 -6.75
C SER A 195 -7.99 -13.76 -7.98
N PHE A 196 -7.19 -12.71 -7.74
CA PHE A 196 -6.50 -11.98 -8.79
C PHE A 196 -5.59 -12.89 -9.64
N SER A 197 -4.82 -13.78 -8.98
CA SER A 197 -3.95 -14.75 -9.65
C SER A 197 -4.73 -15.76 -10.48
N GLU A 198 -5.83 -16.31 -9.96
CA GLU A 198 -6.70 -17.21 -10.71
C GLU A 198 -7.31 -16.52 -11.93
N ASN A 199 -7.77 -15.28 -11.78
CA ASN A 199 -8.30 -14.48 -12.89
C ASN A 199 -7.25 -14.23 -13.97
N LEU A 200 -6.00 -13.96 -13.60
CA LEU A 200 -4.89 -13.78 -14.54
C LEU A 200 -4.56 -15.08 -15.30
N VAL A 201 -4.63 -16.23 -14.64
CA VAL A 201 -4.46 -17.55 -15.28
C VAL A 201 -5.61 -17.84 -16.26
N LEU A 202 -6.84 -17.45 -15.91
CA LEU A 202 -8.03 -17.66 -16.76
C LEU A 202 -8.15 -16.66 -17.91
N ALA A 203 -7.37 -15.57 -17.89
CA ALA A 203 -7.40 -14.55 -18.94
C ALA A 203 -6.90 -15.09 -20.28
N SER A 204 -7.49 -14.61 -21.38
CA SER A 204 -7.01 -14.90 -22.72
C SER A 204 -5.59 -14.34 -22.94
N PRO A 205 -4.84 -14.84 -23.94
CA PRO A 205 -3.53 -14.29 -24.27
C PRO A 205 -3.55 -12.78 -24.55
N GLU A 206 -4.60 -12.30 -25.21
CA GLU A 206 -4.79 -10.88 -25.54
C GLU A 206 -5.03 -10.04 -24.29
N LEU A 207 -5.89 -10.53 -23.37
CA LEU A 207 -6.16 -9.82 -22.11
C LEU A 207 -4.93 -9.82 -21.20
N ARG A 208 -4.14 -10.89 -21.18
CA ARG A 208 -2.85 -10.92 -20.46
C ARG A 208 -1.84 -9.94 -21.05
N ALA A 209 -1.74 -9.89 -22.38
CA ALA A 209 -0.85 -8.94 -23.04
C ALA A 209 -1.23 -7.49 -22.71
N LEU A 210 -2.54 -7.18 -22.70
CA LEU A 210 -3.06 -5.88 -22.32
C LEU A 210 -2.76 -5.58 -20.83
N TYR A 211 -2.91 -6.56 -19.93
CA TYR A 211 -2.54 -6.43 -18.52
C TYR A 211 -1.05 -6.11 -18.37
N GLU A 212 -0.16 -6.86 -19.01
CA GLU A 212 1.29 -6.62 -18.93
C GLU A 212 1.68 -5.25 -19.51
N GLN A 213 0.98 -4.78 -20.54
CA GLN A 213 1.19 -3.44 -21.09
C GLN A 213 0.83 -2.34 -20.09
N VAL A 214 -0.35 -2.44 -19.46
CA VAL A 214 -0.80 -1.50 -18.41
C VAL A 214 0.12 -1.57 -17.20
N ARG A 215 0.45 -2.77 -16.73
CA ARG A 215 1.34 -3.03 -15.60
C ARG A 215 2.72 -2.41 -15.82
N SER A 216 3.32 -2.65 -16.98
CA SER A 216 4.64 -2.09 -17.32
C SER A 216 4.61 -0.56 -17.35
N PHE A 217 3.52 0.02 -17.85
CA PHE A 217 3.35 1.46 -17.85
C PHE A 217 3.25 2.03 -16.44
N LEU A 218 2.47 1.40 -15.55
CA LEU A 218 2.34 1.81 -14.14
C LEU A 218 3.69 1.76 -13.43
N LEU A 219 4.46 0.68 -13.59
CA LEU A 219 5.78 0.51 -12.97
C LEU A 219 6.83 1.48 -13.53
N ALA A 220 6.72 1.88 -14.79
CA ALA A 220 7.66 2.82 -15.43
C ALA A 220 7.45 4.28 -15.00
N ARG A 221 6.48 4.60 -14.15
CA ARG A 221 6.24 5.98 -13.67
C ARG A 221 7.35 6.49 -12.76
N GLY A 222 7.96 5.62 -11.97
CA GLY A 222 9.06 5.98 -11.08
C GLY A 222 9.74 4.76 -10.47
N ASP A 223 11.00 4.91 -10.09
CA ASP A 223 11.78 3.85 -9.44
C ASP A 223 11.25 3.51 -8.03
N ASP A 224 10.42 4.38 -7.48
CA ASP A 224 9.76 4.23 -6.18
C ASP A 224 8.35 3.59 -6.27
N VAL A 225 7.90 3.23 -7.47
CA VAL A 225 6.63 2.54 -7.66
C VAL A 225 6.76 1.07 -7.32
N ASN A 226 5.90 0.62 -6.39
CA ASN A 226 5.82 -0.76 -5.97
C ASN A 226 4.47 -1.36 -6.34
N GLU A 227 4.49 -2.54 -6.94
CA GLU A 227 3.32 -3.38 -7.15
C GLU A 227 3.08 -4.27 -5.94
N LYS A 228 1.85 -4.32 -5.46
CA LYS A 228 1.42 -5.20 -4.37
C LYS A 228 0.21 -6.02 -4.83
N PRO A 229 0.43 -7.29 -5.22
CA PRO A 229 -0.67 -8.21 -5.47
C PRO A 229 -1.45 -8.48 -4.18
N LEU A 230 -2.78 -8.41 -4.29
CA LEU A 230 -3.74 -8.69 -3.23
C LEU A 230 -4.74 -9.74 -3.72
N LYS A 231 -5.63 -10.19 -2.85
CA LYS A 231 -6.57 -11.25 -3.20
C LYS A 231 -7.38 -11.00 -4.48
N LEU A 232 -7.81 -9.76 -4.73
CA LEU A 232 -8.75 -9.43 -5.83
C LEU A 232 -8.18 -8.48 -6.88
N TYR A 233 -7.06 -7.82 -6.62
CA TYR A 233 -6.42 -6.85 -7.52
C TYR A 233 -4.94 -6.68 -7.18
N ALA A 234 -4.18 -6.03 -8.05
CA ALA A 234 -2.86 -5.51 -7.75
C ALA A 234 -2.93 -4.01 -7.44
N ALA A 235 -2.36 -3.57 -6.31
CA ALA A 235 -2.22 -2.17 -5.97
C ALA A 235 -0.85 -1.65 -6.43
N PHE A 236 -0.85 -0.45 -7.03
CA PHE A 236 0.37 0.28 -7.43
C PHE A 236 0.49 1.50 -6.54
N LYS A 237 1.60 1.57 -5.82
CA LYS A 237 1.81 2.54 -4.76
C LYS A 237 3.22 3.13 -4.77
N ARG A 238 3.33 4.34 -4.22
CA ARG A 238 4.54 4.94 -3.67
C ARG A 238 4.45 4.87 -2.14
N LEU A 239 4.35 5.98 -1.42
CA LEU A 239 3.92 5.96 -0.01
C LEU A 239 2.44 5.56 0.15
N ARG A 240 1.59 6.01 -0.80
CA ARG A 240 0.15 5.69 -0.89
C ARG A 240 -0.17 5.06 -2.25
N ASN A 241 -1.33 4.41 -2.35
CA ASN A 241 -1.81 3.91 -3.63
C ASN A 241 -2.14 5.08 -4.57
N PHE A 242 -1.80 4.94 -5.84
CA PHE A 242 -2.30 5.82 -6.90
C PHE A 242 -3.15 5.08 -7.92
N ALA A 243 -2.99 3.74 -8.03
CA ALA A 243 -3.79 2.91 -8.91
C ALA A 243 -4.01 1.52 -8.31
N CYS A 244 -5.16 0.91 -8.60
CA CYS A 244 -5.45 -0.50 -8.34
C CYS A 244 -5.95 -1.13 -9.64
N LEU A 245 -5.45 -2.31 -9.99
CA LEU A 245 -5.71 -2.98 -11.27
C LEU A 245 -6.24 -4.40 -11.03
N SER A 246 -7.42 -4.72 -11.58
CA SER A 246 -8.04 -6.04 -11.54
C SER A 246 -8.22 -6.60 -12.95
N VAL A 247 -8.18 -7.92 -13.06
CA VAL A 247 -8.42 -8.66 -14.32
C VAL A 247 -9.75 -9.38 -14.22
N LEU A 248 -10.66 -9.12 -15.17
CA LEU A 248 -11.97 -9.75 -15.25
C LEU A 248 -12.06 -10.55 -16.56
N PRO A 249 -11.73 -11.87 -16.54
CA PRO A 249 -11.60 -12.67 -17.77
C PRO A 249 -12.91 -13.25 -18.26
N LYS A 250 -14.03 -13.16 -17.50
CA LYS A 250 -15.31 -13.86 -17.78
C LYS A 250 -16.38 -12.92 -18.29
N GLN A 251 -17.29 -13.46 -19.12
CA GLN A 251 -18.48 -12.81 -19.68
C GLN A 251 -18.19 -11.56 -20.53
N ASP A 252 -17.60 -10.52 -19.97
CA ASP A 252 -17.15 -9.30 -20.64
C ASP A 252 -15.66 -9.10 -20.25
N PRO A 253 -14.72 -9.72 -21.01
CA PRO A 253 -13.30 -9.67 -20.65
C PRO A 253 -12.73 -8.26 -20.72
N HIS A 254 -12.23 -7.74 -19.58
CA HIS A 254 -11.60 -6.42 -19.50
C HIS A 254 -10.69 -6.31 -18.28
N LEU A 255 -9.85 -5.28 -18.28
CA LEU A 255 -9.17 -4.80 -17.09
C LEU A 255 -10.02 -3.71 -16.45
N ARG A 256 -10.08 -3.74 -15.13
CA ARG A 256 -10.71 -2.69 -14.34
C ARG A 256 -9.68 -2.04 -13.47
N MET A 257 -9.57 -0.74 -13.58
CA MET A 257 -8.59 0.04 -12.83
C MET A 257 -9.32 1.11 -12.00
N TRP A 258 -8.89 1.30 -10.77
CA TRP A 258 -9.33 2.41 -9.93
C TRP A 258 -8.14 3.35 -9.74
N LEU A 259 -8.36 4.62 -10.06
CA LEU A 259 -7.38 5.70 -9.96
C LEU A 259 -7.77 6.65 -8.83
N LYS A 260 -6.80 7.09 -8.06
CA LYS A 260 -7.00 8.03 -6.96
C LYS A 260 -7.08 9.47 -7.50
N LEU A 261 -8.16 9.72 -8.24
CA LEU A 261 -8.50 11.00 -8.83
C LEU A 261 -9.90 11.41 -8.41
N ASN A 262 -10.12 12.72 -8.27
CA ASN A 262 -11.47 13.25 -8.07
C ASN A 262 -12.26 13.16 -9.39
N PRO A 263 -13.35 12.37 -9.47
CA PRO A 263 -14.12 12.19 -10.69
C PRO A 263 -14.70 13.50 -11.26
N ASN A 264 -14.98 14.49 -10.39
CA ASN A 264 -15.48 15.80 -10.83
C ASN A 264 -14.47 16.62 -11.65
N THR A 265 -13.20 16.20 -11.68
CA THR A 265 -12.13 16.85 -12.44
C THR A 265 -11.80 16.12 -13.75
N VAL A 266 -12.58 15.09 -14.07
CA VAL A 266 -12.39 14.24 -15.26
C VAL A 266 -13.65 14.30 -16.13
N ASP A 267 -13.47 14.37 -17.45
CA ASP A 267 -14.57 14.22 -18.39
C ASP A 267 -14.95 12.72 -18.48
N LEU A 268 -16.06 12.36 -17.82
CA LEU A 268 -16.50 10.98 -17.72
C LEU A 268 -17.08 10.50 -19.05
N GLN A 269 -16.59 9.37 -19.55
CA GLN A 269 -16.99 8.75 -20.80
C GLN A 269 -17.71 7.42 -20.55
N GLN A 270 -18.94 7.30 -21.02
CA GLN A 270 -19.74 6.08 -20.86
C GLN A 270 -19.00 4.84 -21.39
N GLY A 271 -18.91 3.80 -20.57
CA GLY A 271 -18.26 2.53 -20.92
C GLY A 271 -16.73 2.55 -20.77
N PHE A 272 -16.13 3.70 -20.47
CA PHE A 272 -14.69 3.85 -20.23
C PHE A 272 -14.37 4.34 -18.81
N THR A 273 -14.96 5.47 -18.39
CA THR A 273 -14.73 6.04 -17.05
C THR A 273 -16.03 6.16 -16.26
N ARG A 274 -15.97 5.94 -14.94
CA ARG A 274 -17.11 6.01 -14.03
C ARG A 274 -16.71 6.57 -12.68
N ASP A 275 -17.56 7.45 -12.09
CA ASP A 275 -17.47 7.85 -10.70
C ASP A 275 -17.97 6.70 -9.80
N VAL A 276 -17.12 6.28 -8.87
CA VAL A 276 -17.40 5.22 -7.89
C VAL A 276 -17.27 5.69 -6.44
N SER A 277 -17.19 7.00 -6.20
CA SER A 277 -17.04 7.60 -4.85
C SER A 277 -18.12 7.12 -3.87
N ASN A 278 -19.34 6.87 -4.37
CA ASN A 278 -20.48 6.44 -3.57
C ASN A 278 -20.87 4.98 -3.82
N VAL A 279 -20.03 4.21 -4.49
CA VAL A 279 -20.27 2.81 -4.82
C VAL A 279 -19.24 1.94 -4.11
N GLY A 280 -19.70 0.90 -3.40
CA GLY A 280 -18.77 -0.07 -2.82
C GLY A 280 -17.97 -0.80 -3.90
N HIS A 281 -16.64 -0.70 -3.85
CA HIS A 281 -15.74 -1.34 -4.81
C HIS A 281 -14.49 -1.89 -4.13
N TRP A 282 -13.73 -2.68 -4.86
CA TRP A 282 -12.41 -3.15 -4.46
C TRP A 282 -11.36 -2.11 -4.85
N GLY A 283 -10.28 -2.05 -4.11
CA GLY A 283 -9.20 -1.11 -4.40
C GLY A 283 -9.46 0.30 -3.89
N THR A 284 -8.49 1.18 -4.13
CA THR A 284 -8.48 2.58 -3.68
C THR A 284 -8.64 3.50 -4.89
N GLY A 285 -9.47 4.52 -4.76
CA GLY A 285 -9.66 5.55 -5.79
C GLY A 285 -11.10 5.65 -6.25
N ASP A 286 -11.54 6.87 -6.52
CA ASP A 286 -12.93 7.19 -6.82
C ASP A 286 -13.25 7.17 -8.31
N LEU A 287 -12.22 7.12 -9.18
CA LEU A 287 -12.36 7.01 -10.63
C LEU A 287 -12.13 5.58 -11.09
N GLU A 288 -13.18 4.90 -11.55
CA GLU A 288 -13.06 3.59 -12.21
C GLU A 288 -12.82 3.78 -13.71
N VAL A 289 -11.84 3.04 -14.24
CA VAL A 289 -11.48 3.01 -15.68
C VAL A 289 -11.58 1.58 -16.17
N THR A 290 -12.31 1.37 -17.27
CA THR A 290 -12.49 0.07 -17.92
C THR A 290 -11.65 0.02 -19.19
N ILE A 291 -10.72 -0.94 -19.29
CA ILE A 291 -9.79 -1.06 -20.41
C ILE A 291 -10.05 -2.40 -21.11
N ARG A 292 -10.55 -2.37 -22.36
CA ARG A 292 -10.85 -3.54 -23.20
C ARG A 292 -9.87 -3.69 -24.36
N THR A 293 -9.33 -2.57 -24.82
CA THR A 293 -8.51 -2.50 -26.03
C THR A 293 -7.25 -1.66 -25.78
N THR A 294 -6.29 -1.78 -26.69
CA THR A 294 -5.11 -0.91 -26.71
C THR A 294 -5.49 0.58 -26.83
N ALA A 295 -6.55 0.90 -27.57
CA ALA A 295 -7.05 2.27 -27.68
C ALA A 295 -7.58 2.81 -26.34
N ASP A 296 -8.22 1.96 -25.51
CA ASP A 296 -8.63 2.34 -24.15
C ASP A 296 -7.42 2.54 -23.25
N TYR A 297 -6.40 1.67 -23.38
CA TYR A 297 -5.15 1.83 -22.65
C TYR A 297 -4.46 3.17 -23.00
N GLU A 298 -4.35 3.52 -24.29
CA GLU A 298 -3.76 4.80 -24.70
C GLU A 298 -4.48 6.02 -24.08
N LYS A 299 -5.80 5.97 -23.99
CA LYS A 299 -6.58 7.00 -23.28
C LYS A 299 -6.35 6.99 -21.77
N ALA A 300 -6.19 5.81 -21.18
CA ALA A 300 -5.96 5.65 -19.75
C ALA A 300 -4.59 6.20 -19.31
N CYS A 301 -3.58 6.22 -20.17
CA CYS A 301 -2.23 6.67 -19.84
C CYS A 301 -2.21 8.07 -19.21
N ALA A 302 -2.94 9.04 -19.78
CA ALA A 302 -2.99 10.41 -19.25
C ALA A 302 -3.66 10.47 -17.85
N LEU A 303 -4.65 9.60 -17.58
CA LEU A 303 -5.29 9.50 -16.27
C LEU A 303 -4.38 8.83 -15.25
N ILE A 304 -3.60 7.81 -15.68
CA ILE A 304 -2.59 7.16 -14.84
C ILE A 304 -1.50 8.15 -14.46
N ASP A 305 -0.95 8.90 -15.43
CA ASP A 305 0.08 9.92 -15.18
C ASP A 305 -0.39 10.95 -14.17
N ARG A 306 -1.60 11.45 -14.37
CA ARG A 306 -2.22 12.40 -13.47
C ARG A 306 -2.43 11.82 -12.07
N SER A 307 -2.91 10.56 -11.96
CA SER A 307 -3.10 9.91 -10.65
C SER A 307 -1.76 9.69 -9.93
N TYR A 308 -0.70 9.39 -10.67
CA TYR A 308 0.65 9.28 -10.12
C TYR A 308 1.20 10.63 -9.60
N GLU A 309 0.97 11.71 -10.34
CA GLU A 309 1.46 13.05 -10.00
C GLU A 309 0.72 13.67 -8.79
N GLU A 310 -0.58 13.38 -8.65
CA GLU A 310 -1.42 13.93 -7.58
C GLU A 310 -1.31 13.14 -6.24
N ASN A 311 -0.65 11.96 -6.19
CA ASN A 311 -0.59 11.06 -5.04
C ASN A 311 0.81 10.52 -4.75
#